data_2c5a28115af978bdcfbb1d8ea3a4cdfb
#
_entry.id   2c5a28115af978bdcfbb1d8ea3a4cdfb
#
_cell.length_a   1.000
_cell.length_b   1.000
_cell.length_c   1.000
_cell.angle_alpha   90.00
_cell.angle_beta   90.00
_cell.angle_gamma   90.00
#
_symmetry.space_group_name_H-M   'P 1'
#
loop_
_entity.id
_entity.type
_entity.pdbx_description
1 polymer ?
#
loop_
_entity_poly.entity_id
_entity_poly.type
_entity_poly.pdbx_seq_one_letter_code
_entity_poly.pdbx_strand_id
1 'polypeptide(L)'
;MNLDGFTVTSLNLGIAATDETSASLVFAPRSSVATLMSALKEKLCLLAETFGFEVSMHGEYPGWSFAEVSPIRDVFVQSYKELFHDDLKIEAIHAGLECGLFSDAIPRTRLPLQSALRSADATHR
;
A
#
# COMPACT_ATOMS: atom_id res chain seq x y z
N MET A 1 -17.45 -4.47 -4.42
CA MET A 1 -16.37 -3.60 -4.95
C MET A 1 -15.62 -4.39 -5.98
N ASN A 2 -15.49 -3.91 -7.20
CA ASN A 2 -14.69 -4.56 -8.23
C ASN A 2 -13.24 -4.08 -8.08
N LEU A 3 -12.29 -5.01 -7.87
CA LEU A 3 -10.86 -4.74 -7.76
C LEU A 3 -10.12 -5.03 -9.08
N ASP A 4 -10.86 -5.21 -10.18
CA ASP A 4 -10.29 -5.46 -11.50
C ASP A 4 -9.37 -4.30 -11.90
N GLY A 5 -8.13 -4.62 -12.22
CA GLY A 5 -7.09 -3.64 -12.52
C GLY A 5 -6.37 -3.03 -11.31
N PHE A 6 -6.69 -3.45 -10.06
CA PHE A 6 -5.95 -2.99 -8.89
C PHE A 6 -4.58 -3.68 -8.80
N THR A 7 -3.52 -2.89 -8.74
CA THR A 7 -2.17 -3.41 -8.59
C THR A 7 -1.93 -3.87 -7.16
N VAL A 8 -1.85 -5.17 -6.93
CA VAL A 8 -1.63 -5.77 -5.61
C VAL A 8 -0.18 -5.68 -5.18
N THR A 9 0.75 -5.87 -6.13
CA THR A 9 2.19 -5.86 -5.88
C THR A 9 2.90 -5.10 -6.98
N SER A 10 3.81 -4.22 -6.61
CA SER A 10 4.63 -3.45 -7.55
C SER A 10 6.05 -3.32 -7.07
N LEU A 11 6.95 -3.10 -8.01
CA LEU A 11 8.36 -2.81 -7.77
C LEU A 11 8.75 -1.60 -8.61
N ASN A 12 9.30 -0.59 -7.98
CA ASN A 12 9.83 0.58 -8.66
C ASN A 12 11.34 0.66 -8.44
N LEU A 13 12.12 0.84 -9.52
CA LEU A 13 13.50 1.27 -9.44
C LEU A 13 13.52 2.79 -9.28
N GLY A 14 13.75 3.24 -8.04
CA GLY A 14 13.73 4.67 -7.69
C GLY A 14 15.04 5.38 -7.98
N ILE A 15 16.17 4.72 -7.73
CA ILE A 15 17.50 5.28 -7.94
C ILE A 15 18.39 4.22 -8.60
N ALA A 16 19.13 4.64 -9.60
CA ALA A 16 20.25 3.89 -10.16
C ALA A 16 21.44 4.84 -10.25
N ALA A 17 22.54 4.48 -9.61
CA ALA A 17 23.77 5.24 -9.60
C ALA A 17 24.95 4.31 -9.87
N THR A 18 25.90 4.78 -10.66
CA THR A 18 27.14 4.06 -10.96
C THR A 18 28.32 5.02 -10.87
N ASP A 19 29.44 4.52 -10.42
CA ASP A 19 30.73 5.17 -10.49
C ASP A 19 31.76 4.25 -11.15
N GLU A 20 33.06 4.58 -11.11
CA GLU A 20 34.12 3.81 -11.75
C GLU A 20 34.30 2.40 -11.15
N THR A 21 33.84 2.17 -9.93
CA THR A 21 34.12 0.96 -9.14
C THR A 21 32.87 0.29 -8.58
N SER A 22 31.75 0.98 -8.57
CA SER A 22 30.52 0.50 -7.94
C SER A 22 29.25 0.84 -8.73
N ALA A 23 28.20 0.05 -8.48
CA ALA A 23 26.85 0.32 -8.93
C ALA A 23 25.88 0.17 -7.74
N SER A 24 24.94 1.10 -7.63
CA SER A 24 23.91 1.10 -6.58
C SER A 24 22.53 1.20 -7.21
N LEU A 25 21.63 0.34 -6.77
CA LEU A 25 20.24 0.28 -7.22
C LEU A 25 19.32 0.32 -6.00
N VAL A 26 18.42 1.29 -5.96
CA VAL A 26 17.43 1.41 -4.88
C VAL A 26 16.04 1.08 -5.43
N PHE A 27 15.45 0.05 -4.88
CA PHE A 27 14.11 -0.40 -5.23
C PHE A 27 13.10 -0.04 -4.12
N ALA A 28 11.89 0.32 -4.51
CA ALA A 28 10.77 0.53 -3.63
C ALA A 28 9.67 -0.51 -3.91
N PRO A 29 9.72 -1.69 -3.26
CA PRO A 29 8.68 -2.69 -3.36
C PRO A 29 7.44 -2.26 -2.59
N ARG A 30 6.25 -2.57 -3.11
CA ARG A 30 4.97 -2.35 -2.46
C ARG A 30 4.06 -3.55 -2.68
N SER A 31 3.38 -3.99 -1.64
CA SER A 31 2.35 -5.00 -1.72
C SER A 31 1.34 -4.82 -0.59
N SER A 32 0.07 -5.06 -0.88
CA SER A 32 -0.99 -5.17 0.12
C SER A 32 -1.09 -6.59 0.72
N VAL A 33 -0.33 -7.55 0.18
CA VAL A 33 -0.33 -8.96 0.60
C VAL A 33 1.06 -9.34 1.10
N ALA A 34 1.15 -9.73 2.38
CA ALA A 34 2.43 -10.01 3.05
C ALA A 34 3.23 -11.15 2.37
N THR A 35 2.56 -12.22 1.95
CA THR A 35 3.21 -13.34 1.26
C THR A 35 3.80 -12.95 -0.09
N LEU A 36 3.14 -12.09 -0.84
CA LEU A 36 3.66 -11.56 -2.11
C LEU A 36 4.83 -10.60 -1.88
N MET A 37 4.81 -9.83 -0.80
CA MET A 37 5.96 -9.00 -0.40
C MET A 37 7.16 -9.87 -0.08
N SER A 38 7.00 -10.93 0.72
CA SER A 38 8.08 -11.86 1.04
C SER A 38 8.67 -12.51 -0.21
N ALA A 39 7.82 -13.02 -1.08
CA ALA A 39 8.27 -13.63 -2.35
C ALA A 39 9.02 -12.62 -3.25
N LEU A 40 8.58 -11.36 -3.28
CA LEU A 40 9.26 -10.31 -4.04
C LEU A 40 10.65 -10.00 -3.45
N LYS A 41 10.77 -9.93 -2.12
CA LYS A 41 12.05 -9.74 -1.43
C LYS A 41 13.02 -10.88 -1.71
N GLU A 42 12.57 -12.12 -1.55
CA GLU A 42 13.38 -13.32 -1.85
C GLU A 42 13.89 -13.30 -3.29
N LYS A 43 13.03 -12.95 -4.23
CA LYS A 43 13.40 -12.82 -5.65
C LYS A 43 14.44 -11.74 -5.89
N LEU A 44 14.33 -10.60 -5.22
CA LEU A 44 15.34 -9.52 -5.31
C LEU A 44 16.68 -9.93 -4.70
N CYS A 45 16.67 -10.61 -3.55
CA CYS A 45 17.89 -11.15 -2.94
C CYS A 45 18.59 -12.15 -3.87
N LEU A 46 17.85 -13.09 -4.44
CA LEU A 46 18.40 -14.09 -5.36
C LEU A 46 19.02 -13.45 -6.62
N LEU A 47 18.34 -12.43 -7.16
CA LEU A 47 18.89 -11.69 -8.31
C LEU A 47 20.16 -10.94 -7.93
N ALA A 48 20.15 -10.25 -6.77
CA ALA A 48 21.31 -9.53 -6.30
C ALA A 48 22.52 -10.45 -6.08
N GLU A 49 22.34 -11.59 -5.44
CA GLU A 49 23.36 -12.62 -5.25
C GLU A 49 23.90 -13.12 -6.61
N THR A 50 22.99 -13.38 -7.57
CA THR A 50 23.38 -13.86 -8.90
C THR A 50 24.30 -12.87 -9.64
N PHE A 51 24.09 -11.58 -9.42
CA PHE A 51 24.89 -10.52 -10.05
C PHE A 51 25.99 -9.95 -9.13
N GLY A 52 26.22 -10.53 -7.97
CA GLY A 52 27.27 -10.13 -7.03
C GLY A 52 27.01 -8.83 -6.29
N PHE A 53 25.73 -8.44 -6.13
CA PHE A 53 25.34 -7.29 -5.31
C PHE A 53 25.11 -7.68 -3.86
N GLU A 54 25.46 -6.78 -2.95
CA GLU A 54 25.03 -6.83 -1.56
C GLU A 54 23.64 -6.22 -1.41
N VAL A 55 22.80 -6.83 -0.55
CA VAL A 55 21.42 -6.36 -0.30
C VAL A 55 21.30 -5.81 1.09
N SER A 56 20.75 -4.62 1.21
CA SER A 56 20.27 -4.06 2.49
C SER A 56 18.80 -3.68 2.38
N MET A 57 18.04 -3.88 3.45
CA MET A 57 16.59 -3.57 3.49
C MET A 57 16.32 -2.59 4.61
N HIS A 58 15.61 -1.51 4.32
CA HIS A 58 15.29 -0.44 5.27
C HIS A 58 13.86 0.05 5.08
N GLY A 59 13.27 0.61 6.15
CA GLY A 59 11.97 1.29 6.07
C GLY A 59 10.80 0.37 5.75
N GLU A 60 10.81 -0.83 6.32
CA GLU A 60 9.71 -1.77 6.13
C GLU A 60 8.45 -1.32 6.85
N TYR A 61 7.32 -1.33 6.13
CA TYR A 61 6.00 -1.10 6.68
C TYR A 61 5.14 -2.35 6.51
N PRO A 62 4.36 -2.76 7.52
CA PRO A 62 3.43 -3.86 7.37
C PRO A 62 2.40 -3.55 6.27
N GLY A 63 2.14 -4.54 5.45
CA GLY A 63 1.07 -4.47 4.45
C GLY A 63 -0.29 -4.35 5.14
N TRP A 64 -1.18 -3.54 4.58
CA TRP A 64 -2.52 -3.39 5.11
C TRP A 64 -3.55 -3.87 4.08
N SER A 65 -4.08 -5.06 4.32
CA SER A 65 -5.06 -5.66 3.44
C SER A 65 -6.42 -4.98 3.55
N PHE A 66 -7.10 -4.82 2.43
CA PHE A 66 -8.47 -4.32 2.40
C PHE A 66 -9.38 -5.23 3.23
N ALA A 67 -10.13 -4.65 4.17
CA ALA A 67 -11.14 -5.35 4.95
C ALA A 67 -12.47 -5.35 4.19
N GLU A 68 -12.97 -6.53 3.80
CA GLU A 68 -14.27 -6.65 3.12
C GLU A 68 -15.41 -6.13 4.00
N VAL A 69 -15.36 -6.43 5.30
CA VAL A 69 -16.34 -5.94 6.29
C VAL A 69 -15.67 -4.95 7.22
N SER A 70 -16.25 -3.78 7.36
CA SER A 70 -15.70 -2.70 8.17
C SER A 70 -16.81 -1.83 8.79
N PRO A 71 -17.16 -2.06 10.06
CA PRO A 71 -18.20 -1.30 10.73
C PRO A 71 -17.95 0.22 10.73
N ILE A 72 -16.70 0.64 10.89
CA ILE A 72 -16.38 2.07 10.88
C ILE A 72 -16.56 2.69 9.50
N ARG A 73 -16.26 1.95 8.42
CA ARG A 73 -16.53 2.40 7.06
C ARG A 73 -18.03 2.61 6.84
N ASP A 74 -18.85 1.70 7.35
CA ASP A 74 -20.29 1.80 7.22
C ASP A 74 -20.83 3.04 7.95
N VAL A 75 -20.29 3.35 9.13
CA VAL A 75 -20.62 4.59 9.86
C VAL A 75 -20.20 5.81 9.04
N PHE A 76 -19.00 5.82 8.44
CA PHE A 76 -18.56 6.93 7.60
C PHE A 76 -19.46 7.15 6.37
N VAL A 77 -19.81 6.06 5.68
CA VAL A 77 -20.71 6.12 4.51
C VAL A 77 -22.05 6.72 4.90
N GLN A 78 -22.63 6.25 6.02
CA GLN A 78 -23.92 6.75 6.49
C GLN A 78 -23.83 8.23 6.89
N SER A 79 -22.82 8.61 7.69
CA SER A 79 -22.65 10.00 8.14
C SER A 79 -22.41 10.95 6.94
N TYR A 80 -21.66 10.51 5.94
CA TYR A 80 -21.42 11.30 4.73
C TYR A 80 -22.73 11.52 3.98
N LYS A 81 -23.53 10.47 3.79
CA LYS A 81 -24.83 10.56 3.12
C LYS A 81 -25.81 11.48 3.85
N GLU A 82 -25.82 11.43 5.19
CA GLU A 82 -26.67 12.31 6.02
C GLU A 82 -26.24 13.78 5.93
N LEU A 83 -24.94 14.06 5.88
CA LEU A 83 -24.42 15.43 5.89
C LEU A 83 -24.43 16.09 4.51
N PHE A 84 -24.10 15.32 3.47
CA PHE A 84 -23.89 15.86 2.13
C PHE A 84 -24.97 15.48 1.13
N HIS A 85 -25.89 14.57 1.52
CA HIS A 85 -26.96 14.04 0.65
C HIS A 85 -26.43 13.40 -0.64
N ASP A 86 -25.20 12.85 -0.60
CA ASP A 86 -24.50 12.23 -1.70
C ASP A 86 -23.87 10.90 -1.26
N ASP A 87 -23.54 10.04 -2.21
CA ASP A 87 -22.93 8.75 -1.92
C ASP A 87 -21.40 8.86 -1.86
N LEU A 88 -20.83 8.40 -0.73
CA LEU A 88 -19.39 8.36 -0.53
C LEU A 88 -18.74 7.36 -1.47
N LYS A 89 -17.81 7.82 -2.32
CA LYS A 89 -17.01 6.94 -3.17
C LYS A 89 -15.89 6.29 -2.37
N ILE A 90 -15.92 4.95 -2.33
CA ILE A 90 -14.89 4.15 -1.65
C ILE A 90 -13.94 3.60 -2.69
N GLU A 91 -12.66 3.93 -2.58
CA GLU A 91 -11.61 3.45 -3.48
C GLU A 91 -10.49 2.80 -2.67
N ALA A 92 -9.91 1.72 -3.21
CA ALA A 92 -8.68 1.16 -2.68
C ALA A 92 -7.48 1.85 -3.36
N ILE A 93 -6.48 2.21 -2.57
CA ILE A 93 -5.23 2.77 -3.07
C ILE A 93 -4.05 1.89 -2.67
N HIS A 94 -3.03 1.84 -3.52
CA HIS A 94 -1.78 1.14 -3.25
C HIS A 94 -0.80 2.06 -2.52
N ALA A 95 -1.07 2.32 -1.24
CA ALA A 95 -0.24 3.16 -0.38
C ALA A 95 -0.03 2.52 1.00
N GLY A 96 1.15 2.72 1.58
CA GLY A 96 1.40 2.44 2.98
C GLY A 96 0.97 3.65 3.82
N LEU A 97 0.25 3.41 4.91
CA LEU A 97 -0.16 4.43 5.87
C LEU A 97 0.25 3.98 7.27
N GLU A 98 0.42 4.93 8.17
CA GLU A 98 0.71 4.70 9.60
C GLU A 98 -0.35 3.82 10.27
N CYS A 99 -1.57 3.82 9.74
CA CYS A 99 -2.63 2.92 10.22
C CYS A 99 -2.28 1.43 10.06
N GLY A 100 -1.42 1.06 9.11
CA GLY A 100 -0.88 -0.29 8.99
C GLY A 100 -0.07 -0.70 10.23
N LEU A 101 0.75 0.21 10.75
CA LEU A 101 1.55 0.00 11.98
C LEU A 101 0.64 -0.18 13.20
N PHE A 102 -0.41 0.64 13.32
CA PHE A 102 -1.38 0.51 14.42
C PHE A 102 -2.17 -0.79 14.34
N SER A 103 -2.56 -1.22 13.14
CA SER A 103 -3.30 -2.46 12.93
C SER A 103 -2.47 -3.70 13.24
N ASP A 104 -1.16 -3.65 13.01
CA ASP A 104 -0.23 -4.71 13.35
C ASP A 104 0.06 -4.76 14.86
N ALA A 105 0.30 -3.61 15.48
CA ALA A 105 0.59 -3.48 16.90
C ALA A 105 -0.64 -3.72 17.79
N ILE A 106 -1.86 -3.41 17.32
CA ILE A 106 -3.11 -3.50 18.08
C ILE A 106 -4.13 -4.37 17.33
N PRO A 107 -4.08 -5.71 17.47
CA PRO A 107 -4.90 -6.64 16.70
C PRO A 107 -6.42 -6.43 16.77
N ARG A 108 -6.90 -5.72 17.81
CA ARG A 108 -8.32 -5.36 17.96
C ARG A 108 -8.74 -4.09 17.23
N THR A 109 -7.76 -3.28 16.84
CA THR A 109 -8.01 -2.05 16.10
C THR A 109 -7.83 -2.32 14.62
N ARG A 110 -8.73 -3.08 14.03
CA ARG A 110 -8.89 -3.07 12.58
C ARG A 110 -9.45 -1.71 12.21
N LEU A 111 -8.56 -0.72 12.15
CA LEU A 111 -8.86 0.60 11.62
C LEU A 111 -8.94 0.49 10.10
N PRO A 112 -10.13 0.48 9.51
CA PRO A 112 -10.31 0.27 8.07
C PRO A 112 -10.21 1.58 7.29
N LEU A 113 -9.33 2.47 7.70
CA LEU A 113 -9.17 3.81 7.10
C LEU A 113 -8.39 3.83 5.77
N GLN A 114 -8.09 2.67 5.19
CA GLN A 114 -7.36 2.63 3.91
C GLN A 114 -8.23 2.65 2.65
N SER A 115 -9.52 2.77 2.79
CA SER A 115 -10.30 3.33 1.70
C SER A 115 -10.07 4.83 1.74
N ALA A 116 -9.18 5.34 0.89
CA ALA A 116 -8.95 6.77 0.81
C ALA A 116 -10.28 7.47 0.58
N LEU A 117 -10.63 8.34 1.50
CA LEU A 117 -11.64 9.34 1.32
C LEU A 117 -11.12 10.30 0.24
N ARG A 118 -11.31 9.97 -1.03
CA ARG A 118 -11.34 11.03 -2.04
C ARG A 118 -12.72 11.66 -1.92
N SER A 119 -12.77 12.85 -1.39
CA SER A 119 -13.91 13.73 -1.59
C SER A 119 -14.13 13.81 -3.10
N ALA A 120 -15.35 13.59 -3.54
CA ALA A 120 -15.73 13.90 -4.89
C ALA A 120 -15.25 15.32 -5.18
N ASP A 121 -14.32 15.46 -6.11
CA ASP A 121 -13.91 16.76 -6.59
C ASP A 121 -15.16 17.39 -7.15
N ALA A 122 -15.64 18.41 -6.46
CA ALA A 122 -16.79 19.18 -6.88
C ALA A 122 -16.37 19.97 -8.11
N THR A 123 -16.40 19.32 -9.27
CA THR A 123 -16.44 20.02 -10.55
C THR A 123 -17.81 20.61 -10.72
N HIS A 124 -18.09 21.67 -9.95
CA HIS A 124 -19.06 22.66 -10.35
C HIS A 124 -18.37 23.65 -11.30
N ARG A 125 -18.62 23.46 -12.55
CA ARG A 125 -18.75 24.55 -13.53
C ARG A 125 -20.10 24.45 -14.19
#